data_b38f456c30daa51d94a61486695a86f7
#
_entry.id   b38f456c30daa51d94a61486695a86f7
#
_cell.length_a   1.000
_cell.length_b   1.000
_cell.length_c   1.000
_cell.angle_alpha   90.00
_cell.angle_beta   90.00
_cell.angle_gamma   90.00
#
_symmetry.space_group_name_H-M   'P 1'
#
loop_
_entity.id
_entity.type
_entity.pdbx_description
1 polymer ?
#
loop_
_entity_poly.entity_id
_entity_poly.type
_entity_poly.pdbx_seq_one_letter_code
_entity_poly.pdbx_strand_id
1 'polypeptide(L)'
;KSLTAAERDELQKDIYQMIAWSRDAVRLVRKLFEQDLATYRSFGTFEARTLSLVRADGAMDLYHGGLRAQGADGGMIFDHVDYGHYWEQISEEVKAWSYMKFPYLRALGHEDGWYRVGPLSRVTRCDFIPTPLADRERREFLAFDDGRAARSTLGFHWARMIEMLHSAEAIKDLLHDGDLLGHDLMASGPRQARGVGVI
;
A
#
# COMPACT_ATOMS: atom_id res chain seq x y z
N LYS A 1 -2.86 -23.67 16.21
CA LYS A 1 -3.25 -24.81 15.37
C LYS A 1 -2.77 -24.52 13.96
N SER A 2 -1.92 -25.37 13.38
CA SER A 2 -1.50 -25.27 11.99
C SER A 2 -2.67 -25.55 11.04
N LEU A 3 -2.60 -25.03 9.83
CA LEU A 3 -3.52 -25.38 8.75
C LEU A 3 -3.29 -26.84 8.35
N THR A 4 -4.36 -27.58 8.14
CA THR A 4 -4.28 -28.94 7.58
C THR A 4 -4.26 -28.88 6.04
N ALA A 5 -3.74 -29.94 5.41
CA ALA A 5 -3.77 -30.04 3.94
C ALA A 5 -5.20 -29.96 3.38
N ALA A 6 -6.18 -30.57 4.06
CA ALA A 6 -7.59 -30.51 3.63
C ALA A 6 -8.17 -29.09 3.72
N GLU A 7 -7.85 -28.33 4.77
CA GLU A 7 -8.26 -26.92 4.91
C GLU A 7 -7.60 -26.05 3.83
N ARG A 8 -6.31 -26.24 3.55
CA ARG A 8 -5.62 -25.57 2.43
C ARG A 8 -6.27 -25.89 1.09
N ASP A 9 -6.53 -27.17 0.80
CA ASP A 9 -7.10 -27.61 -0.47
C ASP A 9 -8.52 -27.04 -0.67
N GLU A 10 -9.27 -26.86 0.41
CA GLU A 10 -10.58 -26.20 0.37
C GLU A 10 -10.43 -24.71 -0.01
N LEU A 11 -9.51 -23.98 0.62
CA LEU A 11 -9.23 -22.57 0.28
C LEU A 11 -8.71 -22.40 -1.15
N GLN A 12 -7.95 -23.36 -1.67
CA GLN A 12 -7.46 -23.32 -3.04
C GLN A 12 -8.56 -23.39 -4.11
N LYS A 13 -9.72 -23.95 -3.81
CA LYS A 13 -10.81 -24.05 -4.79
C LYS A 13 -11.34 -22.69 -5.25
N ASP A 14 -11.37 -21.72 -4.33
CA ASP A 14 -12.02 -20.43 -4.57
C ASP A 14 -11.03 -19.35 -5.01
N ILE A 15 -9.71 -19.56 -4.84
CA ILE A 15 -8.72 -18.50 -5.04
C ILE A 15 -8.71 -17.93 -6.47
N TYR A 16 -8.88 -18.77 -7.48
CA TYR A 16 -8.92 -18.30 -8.87
C TYR A 16 -10.17 -17.46 -9.16
N GLN A 17 -11.28 -17.78 -8.50
CA GLN A 17 -12.50 -16.98 -8.60
C GLN A 17 -12.33 -15.63 -7.88
N MET A 18 -11.64 -15.61 -6.73
CA MET A 18 -11.31 -14.37 -6.02
C MET A 18 -10.42 -13.45 -6.88
N ILE A 19 -9.42 -14.01 -7.57
CA ILE A 19 -8.59 -13.26 -8.51
C ILE A 19 -9.43 -12.70 -9.67
N ALA A 20 -10.35 -13.50 -10.21
CA ALA A 20 -11.25 -13.06 -11.28
C ALA A 20 -12.14 -11.89 -10.83
N TRP A 21 -12.78 -12.00 -9.68
CA TRP A 21 -13.59 -10.92 -9.09
C TRP A 21 -12.77 -9.66 -8.78
N SER A 22 -11.55 -9.81 -8.29
CA SER A 22 -10.65 -8.67 -8.04
C SER A 22 -10.31 -7.94 -9.34
N ARG A 23 -10.06 -8.67 -10.43
CA ARG A 23 -9.86 -8.08 -11.76
C ARG A 23 -11.11 -7.35 -12.26
N ASP A 24 -12.29 -7.92 -12.05
CA ASP A 24 -13.55 -7.27 -12.44
C ASP A 24 -13.80 -5.99 -11.64
N ALA A 25 -13.41 -5.96 -10.36
CA ALA A 25 -13.46 -4.75 -9.54
C ALA A 25 -12.51 -3.66 -10.07
N VAL A 26 -11.29 -4.01 -10.48
CA VAL A 26 -10.36 -3.07 -11.14
C VAL A 26 -10.98 -2.51 -12.42
N ARG A 27 -11.53 -3.38 -13.27
CA ARG A 27 -12.19 -2.95 -14.52
C ARG A 27 -13.39 -2.04 -14.27
N LEU A 28 -14.19 -2.34 -13.24
CA LEU A 28 -15.32 -1.50 -12.85
C LEU A 28 -14.88 -0.09 -12.48
N VAL A 29 -13.89 0.04 -11.61
CA VAL A 29 -13.40 1.35 -11.18
C VAL A 29 -12.79 2.11 -12.36
N ARG A 30 -12.01 1.46 -13.22
CA ARG A 30 -11.48 2.07 -14.44
C ARG A 30 -12.62 2.61 -15.33
N LYS A 31 -13.66 1.81 -15.57
CA LYS A 31 -14.83 2.25 -16.34
C LYS A 31 -15.51 3.47 -15.74
N LEU A 32 -15.62 3.55 -14.40
CA LEU A 32 -16.18 4.72 -13.74
C LEU A 32 -15.31 5.98 -13.97
N PHE A 33 -13.99 5.87 -13.91
CA PHE A 33 -13.08 6.97 -14.28
C PHE A 33 -13.26 7.41 -15.73
N GLU A 34 -13.37 6.47 -16.66
CA GLU A 34 -13.59 6.75 -18.10
C GLU A 34 -14.92 7.46 -18.36
N GLN A 35 -15.98 7.15 -17.59
CA GLN A 35 -17.31 7.72 -17.75
C GLN A 35 -17.42 9.16 -17.30
N ASP A 36 -16.69 9.58 -16.29
CA ASP A 36 -16.71 10.96 -15.77
C ASP A 36 -15.31 11.43 -15.36
N LEU A 37 -14.44 11.48 -16.34
CA LEU A 37 -13.05 11.85 -16.14
C LEU A 37 -12.88 13.25 -15.52
N ALA A 38 -13.77 14.19 -15.85
CA ALA A 38 -13.70 15.56 -15.33
C ALA A 38 -13.87 15.59 -13.81
N THR A 39 -14.87 14.90 -13.27
CA THR A 39 -15.09 14.79 -11.83
C THR A 39 -13.94 14.05 -11.16
N TYR A 40 -13.52 12.90 -11.72
CA TYR A 40 -12.46 12.09 -11.11
C TYR A 40 -11.10 12.79 -11.10
N ARG A 41 -10.83 13.69 -12.02
CA ARG A 41 -9.61 14.52 -12.04
C ARG A 41 -9.59 15.58 -10.97
N SER A 42 -10.73 16.23 -10.71
CA SER A 42 -10.80 17.47 -9.94
C SER A 42 -11.27 17.28 -8.50
N PHE A 43 -12.06 16.24 -8.21
CA PHE A 43 -12.65 16.06 -6.89
C PHE A 43 -11.59 15.82 -5.81
N GLY A 44 -11.48 16.76 -4.88
CA GLY A 44 -10.53 16.69 -3.76
C GLY A 44 -9.06 16.56 -4.19
N THR A 45 -8.72 16.97 -5.41
CA THR A 45 -7.34 16.91 -5.89
C THR A 45 -6.53 18.08 -5.35
N PHE A 46 -5.39 17.76 -4.75
CA PHE A 46 -4.44 18.73 -4.25
C PHE A 46 -3.04 18.11 -4.23
N GLU A 47 -2.03 18.95 -4.27
CA GLU A 47 -0.64 18.50 -4.13
C GLU A 47 -0.37 18.00 -2.73
N ALA A 48 0.19 16.81 -2.61
CA ALA A 48 0.53 16.20 -1.34
C ALA A 48 1.79 15.34 -1.45
N ARG A 49 2.55 15.32 -0.36
CA ARG A 49 3.62 14.34 -0.17
C ARG A 49 2.97 12.96 0.04
N THR A 50 3.76 11.94 -0.13
CA THR A 50 3.33 10.55 0.07
C THR A 50 4.32 9.81 0.93
N LEU A 51 3.81 8.93 1.78
CA LEU A 51 4.62 8.04 2.62
C LEU A 51 4.12 6.61 2.47
N SER A 52 5.03 5.65 2.32
CA SER A 52 4.72 4.23 2.24
C SER A 52 5.88 3.37 2.70
N LEU A 53 5.60 2.09 2.99
CA LEU A 53 6.63 1.06 3.07
C LEU A 53 7.03 0.62 1.65
N VAL A 54 8.33 0.38 1.46
CA VAL A 54 8.88 -0.18 0.24
C VAL A 54 9.98 -1.16 0.62
N ARG A 55 9.99 -2.35 0.02
CA ARG A 55 11.05 -3.35 0.24
C ARG A 55 12.38 -2.86 -0.30
N ALA A 56 13.47 -3.50 0.13
CA ALA A 56 14.81 -3.14 -0.30
C ALA A 56 15.03 -3.26 -1.82
N ASP A 57 14.26 -4.12 -2.49
CA ASP A 57 14.25 -4.30 -3.94
C ASP A 57 13.32 -3.32 -4.68
N GLY A 58 12.64 -2.41 -3.95
CA GLY A 58 11.66 -1.48 -4.51
C GLY A 58 10.23 -2.01 -4.61
N ALA A 59 9.99 -3.25 -4.26
CA ALA A 59 8.66 -3.85 -4.32
C ALA A 59 7.69 -3.21 -3.31
N MET A 60 6.42 -3.13 -3.69
CA MET A 60 5.33 -2.84 -2.76
C MET A 60 5.25 -3.92 -1.68
N ASP A 61 5.12 -3.51 -0.43
CA ASP A 61 4.86 -4.41 0.67
C ASP A 61 3.87 -3.77 1.66
N LEU A 62 3.11 -4.61 2.37
CA LEU A 62 2.12 -4.17 3.35
C LEU A 62 2.65 -4.23 4.79
N TYR A 63 3.74 -4.97 5.02
CA TYR A 63 4.24 -5.28 6.37
C TYR A 63 5.74 -5.07 6.54
N HIS A 64 6.54 -5.29 5.48
CA HIS A 64 7.99 -5.31 5.54
C HIS A 64 8.60 -4.26 4.61
N GLY A 65 9.71 -3.67 5.02
CA GLY A 65 10.44 -2.70 4.21
C GLY A 65 10.92 -1.51 5.00
N GLY A 66 11.44 -0.52 4.30
CA GLY A 66 11.78 0.79 4.84
C GLY A 66 10.73 1.82 4.47
N LEU A 67 10.71 2.92 5.21
CA LEU A 67 9.86 4.07 4.89
C LEU A 67 10.43 4.81 3.68
N ARG A 68 9.56 5.12 2.72
CA ARG A 68 9.84 5.98 1.56
C ARG A 68 8.89 7.15 1.58
N ALA A 69 9.43 8.38 1.48
CA ALA A 69 8.65 9.60 1.33
C ALA A 69 9.05 10.36 0.08
N GLN A 70 8.04 10.83 -0.66
CA GLN A 70 8.24 11.62 -1.87
C GLN A 70 7.38 12.87 -1.88
N GLY A 71 7.89 13.91 -2.52
CA GLY A 71 7.20 15.16 -2.80
C GLY A 71 6.04 15.00 -3.79
N ALA A 72 5.24 16.04 -3.93
CA ALA A 72 4.18 16.10 -4.92
C ALA A 72 4.71 16.03 -6.36
N ASP A 73 5.91 16.54 -6.59
CA ASP A 73 6.66 16.48 -7.84
C ASP A 73 7.29 15.10 -8.13
N GLY A 74 7.23 14.17 -7.16
CA GLY A 74 7.88 12.86 -7.20
C GLY A 74 9.34 12.86 -6.73
N GLY A 75 9.88 14.01 -6.33
CA GLY A 75 11.22 14.11 -5.75
C GLY A 75 11.34 13.31 -4.46
N MET A 76 12.45 12.58 -4.29
CA MET A 76 12.69 11.78 -3.09
C MET A 76 13.01 12.68 -1.90
N ILE A 77 12.28 12.51 -0.80
CA ILE A 77 12.56 13.20 0.47
C ILE A 77 13.46 12.30 1.33
N PHE A 78 13.10 11.04 1.47
CA PHE A 78 13.93 9.99 2.02
C PHE A 78 13.49 8.62 1.51
N ASP A 79 14.39 7.63 1.58
CA ASP A 79 14.15 6.27 1.11
C ASP A 79 14.78 5.25 2.05
N HIS A 80 14.16 4.07 2.15
CA HIS A 80 14.61 2.92 2.93
C HIS A 80 14.94 3.23 4.39
N VAL A 81 14.24 4.21 4.99
CA VAL A 81 14.44 4.53 6.42
C VAL A 81 13.83 3.40 7.26
N ASP A 82 14.61 2.89 8.20
CA ASP A 82 14.13 1.93 9.19
C ASP A 82 12.95 2.51 9.99
N TYR A 83 11.79 1.90 9.89
CA TYR A 83 10.61 2.35 10.64
C TYR A 83 10.79 2.22 12.17
N GLY A 84 11.74 1.41 12.63
CA GLY A 84 12.16 1.38 14.03
C GLY A 84 12.64 2.73 14.55
N HIS A 85 13.01 3.65 13.65
CA HIS A 85 13.45 5.01 13.93
C HIS A 85 12.56 6.09 13.28
N TYR A 86 11.28 5.77 13.05
CA TYR A 86 10.33 6.67 12.34
C TYR A 86 10.27 8.09 12.92
N TRP A 87 10.46 8.24 14.25
CA TRP A 87 10.42 9.55 14.93
C TRP A 87 11.54 10.53 14.52
N GLU A 88 12.57 10.05 13.84
CA GLU A 88 13.61 10.91 13.27
C GLU A 88 13.10 11.65 12.04
N GLN A 89 12.15 11.03 11.32
CA GLN A 89 11.58 11.54 10.07
C GLN A 89 10.17 12.12 10.22
N ILE A 90 9.41 11.64 11.20
CA ILE A 90 8.01 12.00 11.40
C ILE A 90 7.86 12.66 12.77
N SER A 91 7.15 13.77 12.82
CA SER A 91 6.72 14.45 14.03
C SER A 91 5.22 14.65 14.02
N GLU A 92 4.67 15.04 15.16
CA GLU A 92 3.23 15.24 15.34
C GLU A 92 2.94 16.62 15.91
N GLU A 93 1.98 17.32 15.31
CA GLU A 93 1.42 18.55 15.86
C GLU A 93 0.17 18.26 16.68
N VAL A 94 -0.01 18.97 17.79
CA VAL A 94 -1.19 18.90 18.63
C VAL A 94 -2.00 20.19 18.46
N LYS A 95 -3.28 20.07 18.17
CA LYS A 95 -4.20 21.21 18.05
C LYS A 95 -5.12 21.27 19.26
N ALA A 96 -5.36 22.48 19.77
CA ALA A 96 -6.22 22.68 20.94
C ALA A 96 -7.69 22.25 20.73
N TRP A 97 -8.15 22.22 19.51
CA TRP A 97 -9.53 21.88 19.13
C TRP A 97 -9.75 20.39 18.80
N SER A 98 -8.70 19.57 18.83
CA SER A 98 -8.80 18.15 18.45
C SER A 98 -7.96 17.28 19.37
N TYR A 99 -8.45 16.09 19.70
CA TYR A 99 -7.68 15.04 20.35
C TYR A 99 -6.78 14.27 19.37
N MET A 100 -7.02 14.43 18.08
CA MET A 100 -6.18 13.81 17.06
C MET A 100 -4.85 14.54 16.95
N LYS A 101 -3.81 13.79 16.66
CA LYS A 101 -2.50 14.31 16.31
C LYS A 101 -2.38 14.40 14.79
N PHE A 102 -1.61 15.38 14.34
CA PHE A 102 -1.41 15.68 12.93
C PHE A 102 0.06 15.37 12.57
N PRO A 103 0.33 14.16 12.02
CA PRO A 103 1.69 13.79 11.68
C PRO A 103 2.17 14.54 10.43
N TYR A 104 3.47 14.88 10.43
CA TYR A 104 4.12 15.56 9.33
C TYR A 104 5.57 15.12 9.17
N LEU A 105 6.11 15.26 7.96
CA LEU A 105 7.52 15.02 7.68
C LEU A 105 8.37 16.13 8.31
N ARG A 106 9.22 15.76 9.24
CA ARG A 106 10.00 16.67 10.06
C ARG A 106 10.86 17.63 9.23
N ALA A 107 11.46 17.14 8.14
CA ALA A 107 12.30 17.94 7.26
C ALA A 107 11.57 19.11 6.59
N LEU A 108 10.24 19.05 6.47
CA LEU A 108 9.42 20.08 5.83
C LEU A 108 8.63 20.95 6.82
N GLY A 109 8.62 20.58 8.12
CA GLY A 109 7.86 21.29 9.14
C GLY A 109 6.35 21.02 9.08
N HIS A 110 5.62 21.56 10.07
CA HIS A 110 4.18 21.24 10.26
C HIS A 110 3.25 21.88 9.21
N GLU A 111 3.68 22.91 8.53
CA GLU A 111 2.86 23.60 7.50
C GLU A 111 2.92 22.90 6.15
N ASP A 112 4.11 22.39 5.80
CA ASP A 112 4.36 21.78 4.49
C ASP A 112 4.60 20.27 4.53
N GLY A 113 4.76 19.70 5.72
CA GLY A 113 5.19 18.31 5.88
C GLY A 113 4.08 17.27 5.90
N TRP A 114 2.80 17.64 5.80
CA TRP A 114 1.72 16.68 5.79
C TRP A 114 1.72 15.83 4.52
N TYR A 115 1.26 14.58 4.64
CA TYR A 115 1.42 13.57 3.61
C TYR A 115 0.22 12.62 3.52
N ARG A 116 0.05 12.01 2.36
CA ARG A 116 -0.87 10.91 2.13
C ARG A 116 -0.20 9.57 2.40
N VAL A 117 -0.99 8.62 2.90
CA VAL A 117 -0.62 7.22 3.12
C VAL A 117 -1.64 6.31 2.44
N GLY A 118 -1.54 5.01 2.64
CA GLY A 118 -2.51 4.03 2.18
C GLY A 118 -2.34 3.61 0.72
N PRO A 119 -3.38 3.02 0.10
CA PRO A 119 -3.28 2.39 -1.21
C PRO A 119 -2.66 3.26 -2.29
N LEU A 120 -3.09 4.52 -2.38
CA LEU A 120 -2.58 5.43 -3.40
C LEU A 120 -1.07 5.63 -3.27
N SER A 121 -0.58 5.85 -2.04
CA SER A 121 0.85 6.03 -1.79
C SER A 121 1.64 4.77 -2.10
N ARG A 122 1.21 3.60 -1.62
CA ARG A 122 1.90 2.33 -1.86
C ARG A 122 1.99 2.00 -3.35
N VAL A 123 0.85 2.04 -4.05
CA VAL A 123 0.77 1.69 -5.49
C VAL A 123 1.55 2.68 -6.36
N THR A 124 1.57 3.97 -6.01
CA THR A 124 2.26 4.98 -6.82
C THR A 124 3.74 5.10 -6.52
N ARG A 125 4.21 4.70 -5.33
CA ARG A 125 5.59 4.96 -4.86
C ARG A 125 6.49 3.75 -4.79
N CYS A 126 5.94 2.53 -4.89
CA CYS A 126 6.76 1.35 -5.14
C CYS A 126 7.30 1.37 -6.58
N ASP A 127 8.39 0.66 -6.81
CA ASP A 127 8.96 0.52 -8.15
C ASP A 127 8.16 -0.52 -8.96
N PHE A 128 7.66 -1.57 -8.29
CA PHE A 128 6.77 -2.59 -8.85
C PHE A 128 5.91 -3.27 -7.77
N ILE A 129 4.85 -3.96 -8.21
CA ILE A 129 4.09 -4.87 -7.35
C ILE A 129 4.56 -6.31 -7.60
N PRO A 130 4.89 -7.12 -6.56
CA PRO A 130 5.52 -8.43 -6.74
C PRO A 130 4.60 -9.51 -7.33
N THR A 131 3.36 -9.18 -7.67
CA THR A 131 2.41 -10.07 -8.33
C THR A 131 2.07 -9.56 -9.73
N PRO A 132 2.04 -10.44 -10.75
CA PRO A 132 2.09 -10.02 -12.15
C PRO A 132 0.83 -9.30 -12.65
N LEU A 133 -0.37 -9.69 -12.21
CA LEU A 133 -1.60 -9.05 -12.67
C LEU A 133 -1.75 -7.66 -12.03
N ALA A 134 -1.48 -7.57 -10.73
CA ALA A 134 -1.56 -6.29 -10.02
C ALA A 134 -0.49 -5.30 -10.53
N ASP A 135 0.73 -5.75 -10.84
CA ASP A 135 1.75 -4.86 -11.38
C ASP A 135 1.41 -4.36 -12.78
N ARG A 136 0.79 -5.20 -13.61
CA ARG A 136 0.29 -4.74 -14.90
C ARG A 136 -0.79 -3.65 -14.73
N GLU A 137 -1.76 -3.86 -13.85
CA GLU A 137 -2.81 -2.87 -13.58
C GLU A 137 -2.23 -1.59 -12.97
N ARG A 138 -1.20 -1.70 -12.12
CA ARG A 138 -0.45 -0.54 -11.61
C ARG A 138 0.12 0.32 -12.74
N ARG A 139 0.81 -0.32 -13.70
CA ARG A 139 1.39 0.41 -14.85
C ARG A 139 0.32 1.12 -15.69
N GLU A 140 -0.81 0.45 -15.92
CA GLU A 140 -1.95 1.06 -16.62
C GLU A 140 -2.54 2.24 -15.83
N PHE A 141 -2.70 2.10 -14.51
CA PHE A 141 -3.16 3.17 -13.63
C PHE A 141 -2.23 4.38 -13.63
N LEU A 142 -0.92 4.16 -13.56
CA LEU A 142 0.07 5.23 -13.59
C LEU A 142 0.14 5.96 -14.93
N ALA A 143 -0.13 5.27 -16.04
CA ALA A 143 -0.15 5.85 -17.36
C ALA A 143 -1.49 6.52 -17.71
N PHE A 144 -2.57 6.16 -17.01
CA PHE A 144 -3.90 6.65 -17.32
C PHE A 144 -4.00 8.16 -17.13
N ASP A 145 -4.53 8.84 -18.13
CA ASP A 145 -4.74 10.29 -18.10
C ASP A 145 -3.48 11.09 -17.78
N ASP A 146 -2.35 10.73 -18.38
CA ASP A 146 -1.03 11.32 -18.12
C ASP A 146 -0.64 11.34 -16.63
N GLY A 147 -1.03 10.33 -15.89
CA GLY A 147 -0.77 10.18 -14.46
C GLY A 147 -1.67 11.00 -13.54
N ARG A 148 -2.67 11.71 -14.07
CA ARG A 148 -3.56 12.55 -13.25
C ARG A 148 -4.46 11.71 -12.34
N ALA A 149 -4.93 10.55 -12.79
CA ALA A 149 -5.70 9.62 -11.96
C ALA A 149 -4.94 9.22 -10.68
N ALA A 150 -3.63 8.98 -10.81
CA ALA A 150 -2.76 8.63 -9.69
C ALA A 150 -2.48 9.80 -8.71
N ARG A 151 -2.92 11.01 -9.01
CA ARG A 151 -2.82 12.20 -8.14
C ARG A 151 -4.15 12.60 -7.53
N SER A 152 -5.27 12.09 -8.06
CA SER A 152 -6.62 12.44 -7.59
C SER A 152 -6.97 11.73 -6.29
N THR A 153 -7.82 12.34 -5.47
CA THR A 153 -8.34 11.70 -4.26
C THR A 153 -9.18 10.46 -4.61
N LEU A 154 -9.96 10.50 -5.68
CA LEU A 154 -10.72 9.33 -6.11
C LEU A 154 -9.82 8.20 -6.66
N GLY A 155 -8.57 8.49 -7.03
CA GLY A 155 -7.56 7.50 -7.37
C GLY A 155 -7.27 6.48 -6.26
N PHE A 156 -7.58 6.81 -4.99
CA PHE A 156 -7.51 5.85 -3.87
C PHE A 156 -8.40 4.62 -4.09
N HIS A 157 -9.55 4.76 -4.74
CA HIS A 157 -10.44 3.64 -5.01
C HIS A 157 -9.82 2.67 -6.02
N TRP A 158 -9.22 3.19 -7.09
CA TRP A 158 -8.53 2.36 -8.08
C TRP A 158 -7.30 1.67 -7.48
N ALA A 159 -6.46 2.43 -6.79
CA ALA A 159 -5.29 1.88 -6.10
C ALA A 159 -5.67 0.77 -5.11
N ARG A 160 -6.78 0.92 -4.35
CA ARG A 160 -7.28 -0.12 -3.43
C ARG A 160 -7.71 -1.38 -4.17
N MET A 161 -8.32 -1.27 -5.35
CA MET A 161 -8.67 -2.46 -6.15
C MET A 161 -7.42 -3.15 -6.69
N ILE A 162 -6.37 -2.41 -7.03
CA ILE A 162 -5.07 -2.99 -7.39
C ILE A 162 -4.44 -3.74 -6.20
N GLU A 163 -4.47 -3.17 -5.00
CA GLU A 163 -4.00 -3.87 -3.80
C GLU A 163 -4.84 -5.12 -3.47
N MET A 164 -6.15 -5.06 -3.66
CA MET A 164 -7.02 -6.22 -3.50
C MET A 164 -6.65 -7.33 -4.49
N LEU A 165 -6.36 -6.99 -5.74
CA LEU A 165 -5.89 -7.95 -6.73
C LEU A 165 -4.52 -8.53 -6.33
N HIS A 166 -3.59 -7.68 -5.88
CA HIS A 166 -2.30 -8.13 -5.34
C HIS A 166 -2.49 -9.11 -4.18
N SER A 167 -3.37 -8.79 -3.22
CA SER A 167 -3.64 -9.67 -2.08
C SER A 167 -4.20 -11.02 -2.51
N ALA A 168 -5.10 -11.07 -3.49
CA ALA A 168 -5.64 -12.32 -4.02
C ALA A 168 -4.55 -13.17 -4.72
N GLU A 169 -3.67 -12.55 -5.51
CA GLU A 169 -2.53 -13.25 -6.11
C GLU A 169 -1.55 -13.75 -5.03
N ALA A 170 -1.25 -12.93 -4.01
CA ALA A 170 -0.36 -13.31 -2.93
C ALA A 170 -0.93 -14.47 -2.07
N ILE A 171 -2.24 -14.46 -1.80
CA ILE A 171 -2.92 -15.59 -1.13
C ILE A 171 -2.76 -16.87 -1.96
N LYS A 172 -2.91 -16.80 -3.28
CA LYS A 172 -2.69 -17.96 -4.16
C LYS A 172 -1.26 -18.51 -3.99
N ASP A 173 -0.27 -17.62 -3.99
CA ASP A 173 1.13 -18.03 -3.88
C ASP A 173 1.42 -18.62 -2.49
N LEU A 174 0.89 -18.02 -1.41
CA LEU A 174 1.00 -18.54 -0.05
C LEU A 174 0.32 -19.90 0.12
N LEU A 175 -0.83 -20.15 -0.52
CA LEU A 175 -1.51 -21.45 -0.48
C LEU A 175 -0.69 -22.57 -1.16
N HIS A 176 0.27 -22.21 -2.01
CA HIS A 176 1.20 -23.15 -2.65
C HIS A 176 2.56 -23.25 -1.90
N ASP A 177 2.76 -22.45 -0.87
CA ASP A 177 3.96 -22.53 -0.04
C ASP A 177 3.91 -23.75 0.88
N GLY A 178 4.96 -24.56 0.85
CA GLY A 178 5.09 -25.76 1.68
C GLY A 178 5.12 -25.46 3.18
N ASP A 179 5.66 -24.31 3.55
CA ASP A 179 5.77 -23.89 4.97
C ASP A 179 4.42 -23.55 5.61
N LEU A 180 3.37 -23.32 4.80
CA LEU A 180 2.01 -23.06 5.28
C LEU A 180 1.46 -24.18 6.16
N LEU A 181 1.89 -25.42 5.92
CA LEU A 181 1.48 -26.60 6.70
C LEU A 181 2.43 -26.92 7.86
N GLY A 182 3.43 -26.08 8.09
CA GLY A 182 4.41 -26.23 9.15
C GLY A 182 3.80 -26.22 10.54
N HIS A 183 4.48 -26.84 11.49
CA HIS A 183 4.05 -26.95 12.88
C HIS A 183 4.83 -26.03 13.83
N ASP A 184 5.87 -25.36 13.33
CA ASP A 184 6.62 -24.37 14.09
C ASP A 184 5.88 -23.03 14.10
N LEU A 185 4.91 -22.93 15.02
CA LEU A 185 4.00 -21.78 15.11
C LEU A 185 4.37 -20.80 16.23
N MET A 186 5.48 -21.04 16.92
CA MET A 186 5.89 -20.24 18.06
C MET A 186 7.30 -19.69 17.87
N ALA A 187 7.41 -18.38 17.82
CA ALA A 187 8.71 -17.73 17.94
C ALA A 187 9.11 -17.65 19.41
N SER A 188 10.38 -17.91 19.71
CA SER A 188 10.99 -17.71 21.03
C SER A 188 12.15 -16.73 20.89
N GLY A 189 12.34 -15.90 21.92
CA GLY A 189 13.43 -14.93 21.94
C GLY A 189 13.43 -14.13 23.25
N PRO A 190 14.49 -13.34 23.50
CA PRO A 190 14.52 -12.50 24.68
C PRO A 190 13.41 -11.44 24.60
N ARG A 191 12.77 -11.19 25.74
CA ARG A 191 11.75 -10.15 25.85
C ARG A 191 12.39 -8.77 25.59
N GLN A 192 11.86 -8.05 24.63
CA GLN A 192 12.25 -6.70 24.33
C GLN A 192 11.39 -5.69 25.12
N ALA A 193 12.01 -4.63 25.64
CA ALA A 193 11.30 -3.58 26.37
C ALA A 193 10.51 -2.64 25.45
N ARG A 194 10.83 -2.63 24.15
CA ARG A 194 10.23 -1.76 23.14
C ARG A 194 10.03 -2.53 21.84
N GLY A 195 8.93 -2.28 21.15
CA GLY A 195 8.65 -2.75 19.81
C GLY A 195 7.99 -1.62 18.98
N VAL A 196 8.25 -1.61 17.69
CA VAL A 196 7.63 -0.69 16.72
C VAL A 196 7.02 -1.52 15.61
N GLY A 197 5.77 -1.21 15.26
CA GLY A 197 5.08 -1.80 14.12
C GLY A 197 4.52 -0.68 13.24
N VAL A 198 4.51 -0.92 11.92
CA VAL A 198 3.91 -0.03 10.91
C VAL A 198 2.98 -0.86 10.06
N ILE A 199 1.78 -0.33 9.79
CA ILE A 199 0.73 -0.91 8.95
C ILE A 199 0.15 0.12 8.00
#